data_8ea773dc498cbb96118b5c8ae00bdbcd
#
_entry.id   8ea773dc498cbb96118b5c8ae00bdbcd
#
_cell.length_a   1.000
_cell.length_b   1.000
_cell.length_c   1.000
_cell.angle_alpha   90.00
_cell.angle_beta   90.00
_cell.angle_gamma   90.00
#
_symmetry.space_group_name_H-M   'P 1'
#
loop_
_entity.id
_entity.type
_entity.pdbx_description
1 polymer ?
#
loop_
_entity_poly.entity_id
_entity_poly.type
_entity_poly.pdbx_seq_one_letter_code
_entity_poly.pdbx_strand_id
1 'polypeptide(L)'
;KLPATFDSYNVCGKGFYKACFVDGIAKRFVYHCGRIGCEICAKRAGARIAKKIERRVTLYSLRIQKLSKGRNTPLASHIIESIEPNSEFFNYSKEKQNRLFKRMRVIAGITGGCVINHLWRFDKADLTPIHSPHKHLIAFGWIKKDASKLIKEELGIDVVYHKVKNGTLRNRVDV
;
A
#
# COMPACT_ATOMS: atom_id res chain seq x y z
N LYS A 1 20.85 13.72 17.02
CA LYS A 1 20.35 14.72 16.03
C LYS A 1 19.73 13.93 14.89
N LEU A 2 18.41 14.05 14.69
CA LEU A 2 17.79 13.56 13.46
C LEU A 2 18.50 14.25 12.28
N PRO A 3 18.76 13.54 11.16
CA PRO A 3 19.46 14.12 10.01
C PRO A 3 18.52 15.09 9.26
N ALA A 4 18.09 16.16 9.94
CA ALA A 4 17.01 17.02 9.50
C ALA A 4 17.22 18.50 9.70
N THR A 5 18.43 18.92 10.05
CA THR A 5 18.73 20.32 10.37
C THR A 5 19.34 21.10 9.20
N PHE A 6 18.89 20.86 7.97
CA PHE A 6 19.23 21.74 6.86
C PHE A 6 18.09 22.75 6.66
N ASP A 7 18.42 23.94 6.20
CA ASP A 7 17.50 25.06 5.93
C ASP A 7 16.29 24.66 5.07
N SER A 8 16.46 23.66 4.19
CA SER A 8 15.39 23.11 3.37
C SER A 8 14.22 22.51 4.18
N TYR A 9 14.45 22.07 5.43
CA TYR A 9 13.38 21.58 6.29
C TYR A 9 12.52 22.72 6.83
N ASN A 10 13.14 23.80 7.26
CA ASN A 10 12.47 24.97 7.84
C ASN A 10 11.62 25.73 6.82
N VAL A 11 11.95 25.59 5.53
CA VAL A 11 11.20 26.22 4.43
C VAL A 11 10.28 25.25 3.70
N CYS A 12 10.20 23.99 4.15
CA CYS A 12 9.37 22.99 3.51
C CYS A 12 7.89 23.40 3.53
N GLY A 13 7.26 23.39 2.37
CA GLY A 13 5.89 23.84 2.19
C GLY A 13 5.75 25.33 1.89
N LYS A 14 6.78 26.13 2.10
CA LYS A 14 6.76 27.55 1.70
C LYS A 14 6.79 27.66 0.18
N GLY A 15 5.94 28.50 -0.35
CA GLY A 15 5.86 28.74 -1.79
C GLY A 15 6.72 29.94 -2.20
N PHE A 16 7.21 29.91 -3.41
CA PHE A 16 7.81 31.06 -4.09
C PHE A 16 7.33 31.11 -5.54
N TYR A 17 7.38 32.29 -6.13
CA TYR A 17 7.01 32.47 -7.53
C TYR A 17 8.27 32.62 -8.36
N LYS A 18 8.31 31.92 -9.49
CA LYS A 18 9.32 32.10 -10.53
C LYS A 18 8.63 32.63 -11.77
N ALA A 19 9.00 33.81 -12.21
CA ALA A 19 8.54 34.34 -13.47
C ALA A 19 9.19 33.55 -14.63
N CYS A 20 8.40 33.15 -15.61
CA CYS A 20 8.89 32.62 -16.85
C CYS A 20 8.87 33.72 -17.90
N PHE A 21 10.04 34.24 -18.28
CA PHE A 21 10.14 35.36 -19.23
C PHE A 21 9.73 34.99 -20.67
N VAL A 22 9.71 33.66 -20.98
CA VAL A 22 9.34 33.21 -22.31
C VAL A 22 7.81 33.25 -22.53
N ASP A 23 7.04 32.90 -21.47
CA ASP A 23 5.58 32.76 -21.56
C ASP A 23 4.83 33.88 -20.83
N GLY A 24 5.55 34.80 -20.17
CA GLY A 24 4.94 35.82 -19.30
C GLY A 24 4.17 35.27 -18.08
N ILE A 25 4.29 33.97 -17.80
CA ILE A 25 3.53 33.29 -16.77
C ILE A 25 4.36 33.13 -15.50
N ALA A 26 3.86 33.62 -14.38
CA ALA A 26 4.45 33.33 -13.07
C ALA A 26 3.99 31.97 -12.56
N LYS A 27 4.92 31.05 -12.39
CA LYS A 27 4.63 29.72 -11.82
C LYS A 27 4.97 29.70 -10.34
N ARG A 28 4.04 29.21 -9.54
CA ARG A 28 4.27 28.96 -8.12
C ARG A 28 5.02 27.65 -7.92
N PHE A 29 6.12 27.72 -7.22
CA PHE A 29 6.88 26.55 -6.75
C PHE A 29 6.78 26.44 -5.24
N VAL A 30 6.95 25.22 -4.73
CA VAL A 30 6.93 24.96 -3.29
C VAL A 30 8.20 24.17 -2.94
N TYR A 31 8.90 24.63 -1.94
CA TYR A 31 10.07 23.92 -1.42
C TYR A 31 9.68 22.59 -0.79
N HIS A 32 10.46 21.56 -1.07
CA HIS A 32 10.28 20.24 -0.53
C HIS A 32 11.60 19.69 0.01
N CYS A 33 11.62 19.29 1.28
CA CYS A 33 12.81 18.69 1.88
C CYS A 33 13.02 17.21 1.50
N GLY A 34 12.03 16.57 0.87
CA GLY A 34 12.10 15.19 0.40
C GLY A 34 12.07 14.10 1.48
N ARG A 35 11.91 14.45 2.74
CA ARG A 35 12.00 13.52 3.87
C ARG A 35 10.67 12.86 4.17
N ILE A 36 10.71 11.57 4.50
CA ILE A 36 9.52 10.79 4.88
C ILE A 36 8.95 11.29 6.22
N GLY A 37 9.79 11.73 7.16
CA GLY A 37 9.37 12.29 8.44
C GLY A 37 8.77 13.70 8.37
N CYS A 38 8.78 14.33 7.20
CA CYS A 38 8.14 15.63 7.00
C CYS A 38 6.70 15.41 6.54
N GLU A 39 5.72 15.90 7.28
CA GLU A 39 4.30 15.72 6.97
C GLU A 39 3.93 16.14 5.54
N ILE A 40 4.44 17.29 5.08
CA ILE A 40 4.17 17.81 3.74
C ILE A 40 4.77 16.90 2.65
N CYS A 41 6.02 16.45 2.85
CA CYS A 41 6.71 15.59 1.89
C CYS A 41 6.15 14.17 1.92
N ALA A 42 5.78 13.64 3.09
CA ALA A 42 5.15 12.33 3.24
C ALA A 42 3.80 12.29 2.53
N LYS A 43 2.93 13.27 2.76
CA LYS A 43 1.63 13.39 2.05
C LYS A 43 1.81 13.43 0.53
N ARG A 44 2.77 14.23 0.05
CA ARG A 44 3.06 14.32 -1.39
C ARG A 44 3.63 13.02 -1.97
N ALA A 45 4.51 12.34 -1.23
CA ALA A 45 5.05 11.05 -1.65
C ALA A 45 3.94 9.99 -1.68
N GLY A 46 3.09 9.94 -0.65
CA GLY A 46 1.91 9.07 -0.58
C GLY A 46 0.97 9.29 -1.77
N ALA A 47 0.59 10.54 -2.05
CA ALA A 47 -0.28 10.87 -3.18
C ALA A 47 0.32 10.43 -4.54
N ARG A 48 1.64 10.57 -4.73
CA ARG A 48 2.30 10.08 -5.96
C ARG A 48 2.29 8.56 -6.07
N ILE A 49 2.51 7.86 -4.97
CA ILE A 49 2.45 6.40 -4.92
C ILE A 49 1.01 5.94 -5.18
N ALA A 50 0.02 6.55 -4.53
CA ALA A 50 -1.39 6.27 -4.72
C ALA A 50 -1.81 6.38 -6.19
N LYS A 51 -1.45 7.48 -6.87
CA LYS A 51 -1.71 7.65 -8.31
C LYS A 51 -1.07 6.58 -9.18
N LYS A 52 0.17 6.14 -8.84
CA LYS A 52 0.83 5.05 -9.57
C LYS A 52 0.12 3.71 -9.39
N ILE A 53 -0.34 3.43 -8.18
CA ILE A 53 -1.09 2.21 -7.86
C ILE A 53 -2.44 2.24 -8.59
N GLU A 54 -3.19 3.33 -8.46
CA GLU A 54 -4.46 3.55 -9.13
C GLU A 54 -4.36 3.32 -10.64
N ARG A 55 -3.38 3.98 -11.30
CA ARG A 55 -3.15 3.79 -12.73
C ARG A 55 -2.88 2.33 -13.10
N ARG A 56 -2.04 1.62 -12.34
CA ARG A 56 -1.73 0.20 -12.61
C ARG A 56 -2.94 -0.70 -12.42
N VAL A 57 -3.71 -0.46 -11.35
CA VAL A 57 -4.94 -1.20 -11.05
C VAL A 57 -5.97 -0.99 -12.16
N THR A 58 -6.17 0.26 -12.59
CA THR A 58 -7.09 0.59 -13.69
C THR A 58 -6.67 -0.07 -14.99
N LEU A 59 -5.39 0.03 -15.38
CA LEU A 59 -4.88 -0.59 -16.61
C LEU A 59 -5.04 -2.12 -16.57
N TYR A 60 -4.82 -2.75 -15.43
CA TYR A 60 -5.03 -4.18 -15.27
C TYR A 60 -6.50 -4.55 -15.42
N SER A 61 -7.41 -3.82 -14.76
CA SER A 61 -8.86 -4.02 -14.90
C SER A 61 -9.32 -3.91 -16.35
N LEU A 62 -8.89 -2.87 -17.05
CA LEU A 62 -9.22 -2.66 -18.46
C LEU A 62 -8.68 -3.79 -19.35
N ARG A 63 -7.46 -4.26 -19.08
CA ARG A 63 -6.88 -5.40 -19.82
C ARG A 63 -7.71 -6.66 -19.64
N ILE A 64 -8.10 -7.00 -18.40
CA ILE A 64 -8.94 -8.17 -18.13
C ILE A 64 -10.32 -8.02 -18.77
N GLN A 65 -10.93 -6.84 -18.67
CA GLN A 65 -12.21 -6.55 -19.32
C GLN A 65 -12.13 -6.77 -20.84
N LYS A 66 -11.06 -6.30 -21.49
CA LYS A 66 -10.83 -6.51 -22.91
C LYS A 66 -10.67 -8.00 -23.26
N LEU A 67 -9.89 -8.74 -22.49
CA LEU A 67 -9.66 -10.19 -22.69
C LEU A 67 -10.93 -11.00 -22.48
N SER A 68 -11.78 -10.61 -21.54
CA SER A 68 -13.07 -11.27 -21.27
C SER A 68 -14.21 -10.80 -22.17
N LYS A 69 -13.92 -10.01 -23.21
CA LYS A 69 -14.93 -9.41 -24.09
C LYS A 69 -16.05 -8.70 -23.33
N GLY A 70 -15.69 -7.99 -22.28
CA GLY A 70 -16.63 -7.20 -21.47
C GLY A 70 -17.43 -7.99 -20.42
N ARG A 71 -17.29 -9.32 -20.37
CA ARG A 71 -18.08 -10.17 -19.44
C ARG A 71 -17.67 -10.00 -17.98
N ASN A 72 -16.39 -9.65 -17.73
CA ASN A 72 -15.84 -9.47 -16.39
C ASN A 72 -15.05 -8.17 -16.30
N THR A 73 -15.44 -7.32 -15.37
CA THR A 73 -14.63 -6.16 -14.95
C THR A 73 -14.19 -6.41 -13.52
N PRO A 74 -12.99 -6.96 -13.33
CA PRO A 74 -12.52 -7.24 -11.98
C PRO A 74 -12.28 -5.92 -11.24
N LEU A 75 -12.90 -5.80 -10.06
CA LEU A 75 -12.66 -4.70 -9.15
C LEU A 75 -11.56 -5.09 -8.17
N ALA A 76 -10.61 -4.19 -7.98
CA ALA A 76 -9.62 -4.36 -6.93
C ALA A 76 -10.30 -4.28 -5.56
N SER A 77 -9.86 -5.13 -4.65
CA SER A 77 -10.29 -5.13 -3.25
C SER A 77 -9.14 -4.73 -2.35
N HIS A 78 -9.44 -3.98 -1.30
CA HIS A 78 -8.51 -3.76 -0.22
C HIS A 78 -8.61 -4.92 0.77
N ILE A 79 -7.52 -5.62 0.95
CA ILE A 79 -7.42 -6.81 1.80
C ILE A 79 -6.30 -6.57 2.80
N ILE A 80 -6.54 -6.88 4.06
CA ILE A 80 -5.51 -6.91 5.10
C ILE A 80 -5.13 -8.37 5.31
N GLU A 81 -3.85 -8.68 5.14
CA GLU A 81 -3.22 -9.98 5.39
C GLU A 81 -2.42 -9.88 6.68
N SER A 82 -2.87 -10.55 7.74
CA SER A 82 -2.22 -10.54 9.05
C SER A 82 -1.77 -11.94 9.41
N ILE A 83 -0.49 -12.08 9.78
CA ILE A 83 0.08 -13.30 10.36
C ILE A 83 0.17 -13.08 11.86
N GLU A 84 0.00 -14.13 12.64
CA GLU A 84 0.14 -14.06 14.08
C GLU A 84 1.51 -13.48 14.48
N PRO A 85 1.57 -12.48 15.37
CA PRO A 85 2.83 -11.78 15.70
C PRO A 85 3.95 -12.70 16.23
N ASN A 86 3.60 -13.76 16.94
CA ASN A 86 4.54 -14.72 17.51
C ASN A 86 4.88 -15.89 16.57
N SER A 87 4.44 -15.82 15.31
CA SER A 87 4.69 -16.90 14.34
C SER A 87 6.17 -17.01 14.01
N GLU A 88 6.68 -18.24 13.92
CA GLU A 88 8.03 -18.55 13.42
C GLU A 88 8.30 -17.97 12.02
N PHE A 89 7.24 -17.63 11.28
CA PHE A 89 7.32 -16.99 9.99
C PHE A 89 8.23 -15.76 10.00
N PHE A 90 8.23 -14.98 11.08
CA PHE A 90 9.04 -13.75 11.19
C PHE A 90 10.52 -14.03 11.43
N ASN A 91 10.89 -15.26 11.81
CA ASN A 91 12.27 -15.69 11.98
C ASN A 91 12.91 -16.18 10.67
N TYR A 92 12.11 -16.34 9.60
CA TYR A 92 12.63 -16.77 8.31
C TYR A 92 13.35 -15.63 7.58
N SER A 93 14.30 -16.02 6.70
CA SER A 93 14.94 -15.05 5.80
C SER A 93 13.89 -14.31 4.94
N LYS A 94 14.21 -13.09 4.54
CA LYS A 94 13.31 -12.26 3.73
C LYS A 94 12.88 -12.94 2.43
N GLU A 95 13.79 -13.70 1.81
CA GLU A 95 13.54 -14.47 0.60
C GLU A 95 12.52 -15.59 0.85
N LYS A 96 12.67 -16.32 1.97
CA LYS A 96 11.72 -17.36 2.38
C LYS A 96 10.36 -16.75 2.70
N GLN A 97 10.30 -15.66 3.46
CA GLN A 97 9.05 -14.93 3.73
C GLN A 97 8.35 -14.51 2.44
N ASN A 98 9.08 -13.94 1.47
CA ASN A 98 8.51 -13.51 0.19
C ASN A 98 7.96 -14.68 -0.63
N ARG A 99 8.63 -15.84 -0.64
CA ARG A 99 8.13 -17.06 -1.31
C ARG A 99 6.84 -17.55 -0.65
N LEU A 100 6.81 -17.61 0.67
CA LEU A 100 5.64 -18.03 1.43
C LEU A 100 4.46 -17.08 1.20
N PHE A 101 4.67 -15.76 1.24
CA PHE A 101 3.63 -14.80 0.91
C PHE A 101 3.06 -14.97 -0.51
N LYS A 102 3.91 -15.26 -1.49
CA LYS A 102 3.42 -15.57 -2.84
C LYS A 102 2.54 -16.82 -2.84
N ARG A 103 2.96 -17.87 -2.13
CA ARG A 103 2.21 -19.12 -2.05
C ARG A 103 0.87 -18.93 -1.34
N MET A 104 0.86 -18.25 -0.20
CA MET A 104 -0.34 -17.90 0.56
C MET A 104 -1.39 -17.23 -0.32
N ARG A 105 -0.97 -16.25 -1.14
CA ARG A 105 -1.88 -15.51 -2.05
C ARG A 105 -2.45 -16.40 -3.14
N VAL A 106 -1.64 -17.31 -3.69
CA VAL A 106 -2.13 -18.29 -4.67
C VAL A 106 -3.19 -19.20 -4.04
N ILE A 107 -2.92 -19.74 -2.85
CA ILE A 107 -3.88 -20.57 -2.10
C ILE A 107 -5.16 -19.76 -1.81
N ALA A 108 -5.02 -18.53 -1.36
CA ALA A 108 -6.14 -17.66 -1.06
C ALA A 108 -6.96 -17.21 -2.29
N GLY A 109 -6.47 -17.43 -3.51
CA GLY A 109 -7.14 -16.99 -4.74
C GLY A 109 -6.91 -15.53 -5.08
N ILE A 110 -5.88 -14.90 -4.51
CA ILE A 110 -5.52 -13.51 -4.78
C ILE A 110 -4.62 -13.45 -6.02
N THR A 111 -5.03 -12.68 -7.02
CA THR A 111 -4.33 -12.56 -8.30
C THR A 111 -3.93 -11.12 -8.58
N GLY A 112 -2.63 -10.87 -8.62
CA GLY A 112 -2.09 -9.54 -8.93
C GLY A 112 -2.38 -8.47 -7.88
N GLY A 113 -1.86 -7.28 -8.10
CA GLY A 113 -2.11 -6.14 -7.23
C GLY A 113 -0.84 -5.47 -6.70
N CYS A 114 -1.02 -4.67 -5.64
CA CYS A 114 0.03 -3.96 -4.93
C CYS A 114 0.03 -4.38 -3.46
N VAL A 115 1.20 -4.36 -2.84
CA VAL A 115 1.39 -4.73 -1.42
C VAL A 115 2.05 -3.57 -0.70
N ILE A 116 1.48 -3.20 0.42
CA ILE A 116 2.02 -2.22 1.35
C ILE A 116 2.28 -2.93 2.67
N ASN A 117 3.53 -2.88 3.16
CA ASN A 117 3.90 -3.51 4.42
C ASN A 117 3.72 -2.50 5.55
N HIS A 118 3.03 -2.91 6.60
CA HIS A 118 2.91 -2.18 7.84
C HIS A 118 3.51 -3.01 8.97
N LEU A 119 4.36 -2.40 9.76
CA LEU A 119 5.02 -3.07 10.91
C LEU A 119 4.29 -2.79 12.21
N TRP A 120 3.52 -1.71 12.25
CA TRP A 120 2.92 -1.18 13.46
C TRP A 120 1.43 -0.98 13.30
N ARG A 121 0.71 -1.16 14.38
CA ARG A 121 -0.67 -0.68 14.57
C ARG A 121 -0.66 0.30 15.73
N PHE A 122 -1.65 1.15 15.77
CA PHE A 122 -1.89 2.00 16.93
C PHE A 122 -3.01 1.40 17.76
N ASP A 123 -2.80 1.34 19.08
CA ASP A 123 -3.91 1.07 19.99
C ASP A 123 -4.97 2.15 19.83
N LYS A 124 -6.24 1.74 19.90
CA LYS A 124 -7.33 2.69 19.70
C LYS A 124 -7.62 3.55 20.94
N ALA A 125 -7.20 3.09 22.11
CA ALA A 125 -7.47 3.77 23.36
C ALA A 125 -6.47 4.89 23.64
N ASP A 126 -5.19 4.63 23.43
CA ASP A 126 -4.12 5.54 23.84
C ASP A 126 -3.17 5.92 22.70
N LEU A 127 -3.44 5.44 21.48
CA LEU A 127 -2.63 5.65 20.27
C LEU A 127 -1.18 5.17 20.43
N THR A 128 -0.89 4.27 21.36
CA THR A 128 0.45 3.68 21.47
C THR A 128 0.76 2.78 20.27
N PRO A 129 1.99 2.82 19.73
CA PRO A 129 2.37 1.95 18.62
C PRO A 129 2.60 0.52 19.12
N ILE A 130 1.86 -0.44 18.58
CA ILE A 130 2.02 -1.87 18.85
C ILE A 130 2.71 -2.51 17.63
N HIS A 131 3.78 -3.26 17.86
CA HIS A 131 4.42 -4.04 16.78
C HIS A 131 3.49 -5.16 16.35
N SER A 132 2.89 -5.01 15.18
CA SER A 132 1.94 -5.96 14.59
C SER A 132 2.11 -5.99 13.08
N PRO A 133 3.10 -6.74 12.58
CA PRO A 133 3.38 -6.82 11.15
C PRO A 133 2.17 -7.35 10.37
N HIS A 134 1.73 -6.58 9.40
CA HIS A 134 0.63 -6.94 8.52
C HIS A 134 0.82 -6.29 7.14
N LYS A 135 0.08 -6.76 6.17
CA LYS A 135 0.15 -6.25 4.80
C LYS A 135 -1.21 -5.76 4.35
N HIS A 136 -1.20 -4.60 3.73
CA HIS A 136 -2.34 -4.11 2.96
C HIS A 136 -2.15 -4.49 1.49
N LEU A 137 -3.15 -5.13 0.93
CA LEU A 137 -3.17 -5.58 -0.45
C LEU A 137 -4.25 -4.80 -1.20
N ILE A 138 -3.88 -4.14 -2.28
CA ILE A 138 -4.83 -3.68 -3.27
C ILE A 138 -4.77 -4.70 -4.39
N ALA A 139 -5.70 -5.64 -4.39
CA ALA A 139 -5.56 -6.88 -5.16
C ALA A 139 -6.86 -7.30 -5.85
N PHE A 140 -6.70 -8.15 -6.85
CA PHE A 140 -7.77 -8.80 -7.59
C PHE A 140 -7.93 -10.24 -7.13
N GLY A 141 -9.08 -10.82 -7.46
CA GLY A 141 -9.45 -12.18 -7.08
C GLY A 141 -10.42 -12.23 -5.91
N TRP A 142 -10.87 -13.43 -5.60
CA TRP A 142 -11.79 -13.70 -4.51
C TRP A 142 -11.05 -14.49 -3.43
N ILE A 143 -11.08 -13.98 -2.21
CA ILE A 143 -10.55 -14.74 -1.09
C ILE A 143 -11.44 -15.96 -0.90
N LYS A 144 -10.86 -17.14 -1.05
CA LYS A 144 -11.56 -18.40 -0.78
C LYS A 144 -12.01 -18.43 0.68
N LYS A 145 -13.20 -18.94 0.93
CA LYS A 145 -13.82 -18.96 2.27
C LYS A 145 -12.95 -19.69 3.31
N ASP A 146 -12.25 -20.72 2.87
CA ASP A 146 -11.39 -21.58 3.67
C ASP A 146 -9.89 -21.27 3.52
N ALA A 147 -9.54 -20.11 2.95
CA ALA A 147 -8.15 -19.76 2.64
C ALA A 147 -7.21 -19.88 3.84
N SER A 148 -7.60 -19.39 5.01
CA SER A 148 -6.78 -19.45 6.22
C SER A 148 -6.53 -20.90 6.66
N LYS A 149 -7.56 -21.74 6.58
CA LYS A 149 -7.45 -23.17 6.91
C LYS A 149 -6.49 -23.89 5.95
N LEU A 150 -6.66 -23.70 4.65
CA LEU A 150 -5.80 -24.32 3.63
C LEU A 150 -4.34 -23.86 3.77
N ILE A 151 -4.11 -22.60 4.09
CA ILE A 151 -2.76 -22.07 4.32
C ILE A 151 -2.13 -22.70 5.57
N LYS A 152 -2.90 -22.85 6.64
CA LYS A 152 -2.43 -23.52 7.85
C LYS A 152 -2.09 -24.99 7.58
N GLU A 153 -2.94 -25.72 6.85
CA GLU A 153 -2.72 -27.13 6.49
C GLU A 153 -1.50 -27.30 5.57
N GLU A 154 -1.32 -26.44 4.57
CA GLU A 154 -0.26 -26.59 3.56
C GLU A 154 1.09 -25.99 4.02
N LEU A 155 1.07 -24.88 4.75
CA LEU A 155 2.27 -24.10 5.08
C LEU A 155 2.58 -24.01 6.57
N GLY A 156 1.68 -24.47 7.44
CA GLY A 156 1.82 -24.34 8.89
C GLY A 156 1.72 -22.90 9.40
N ILE A 157 1.16 -21.96 8.61
CA ILE A 157 1.10 -20.55 8.93
C ILE A 157 -0.33 -20.13 9.27
N ASP A 158 -0.51 -19.59 10.45
CA ASP A 158 -1.76 -18.94 10.84
C ASP A 158 -1.86 -17.54 10.24
N VAL A 159 -2.80 -17.37 9.32
CA VAL A 159 -3.05 -16.10 8.64
C VAL A 159 -4.52 -15.75 8.70
N VAL A 160 -4.80 -14.46 8.88
CA VAL A 160 -6.15 -13.90 8.82
C VAL A 160 -6.22 -12.93 7.64
N TYR A 161 -7.24 -13.10 6.82
CA TYR A 161 -7.59 -12.17 5.76
C TYR A 161 -8.82 -11.37 6.15
N HIS A 162 -8.69 -10.06 6.11
CA HIS A 162 -9.81 -9.15 6.30
C HIS A 162 -10.02 -8.30 5.04
N LYS A 163 -11.20 -8.47 4.41
CA LYS A 163 -11.58 -7.61 3.28
C LYS A 163 -12.19 -6.33 3.82
N VAL A 164 -11.56 -5.21 3.56
CA VAL A 164 -12.09 -3.91 3.93
C VAL A 164 -13.33 -3.62 3.08
N LYS A 165 -14.42 -3.22 3.73
CA LYS A 165 -15.70 -2.94 3.08
C LYS A 165 -15.55 -1.91 1.97
N ASN A 166 -16.39 -2.04 0.95
CA ASN A 166 -16.37 -1.35 -0.32
C ASN A 166 -16.14 0.16 -0.20
N GLY A 167 -14.94 0.61 -0.57
CA GLY A 167 -14.70 1.99 -0.96
C GLY A 167 -14.69 2.11 -2.49
N THR A 168 -14.74 3.32 -3.00
CA THR A 168 -14.38 3.60 -4.39
C THR A 168 -12.93 3.22 -4.65
N LEU A 169 -12.52 3.06 -5.90
CA LEU A 169 -11.12 2.77 -6.25
C LEU A 169 -10.15 3.77 -5.58
N ARG A 170 -10.55 5.03 -5.47
CA ARG A 170 -9.83 6.10 -4.80
C ARG A 170 -9.63 5.80 -3.30
N ASN A 171 -10.69 5.42 -2.60
CA ASN A 171 -10.63 5.08 -1.17
C ASN A 171 -9.86 3.77 -0.88
N ARG A 172 -9.58 2.95 -1.92
CA ARG A 172 -8.79 1.71 -1.79
C ARG A 172 -7.30 1.92 -1.94
N VAL A 173 -6.91 3.09 -2.42
CA VAL A 173 -5.52 3.47 -2.69
C VAL A 173 -4.99 4.48 -1.66
N ASP A 174 -5.88 5.17 -0.94
CA ASP A 174 -5.55 6.16 0.09
C ASP A 174 -5.25 5.52 1.48
N VAL A 175 -4.88 4.24 1.54
CA VAL A 175 -4.61 3.48 2.77
C VAL A 175 -3.13 3.47 3.14
#